data_ee7b45b621bd58ab7df944cdebdc1ff8
#
_entry.id   ee7b45b621bd58ab7df944cdebdc1ff8
#
_cell.length_a   1.000
_cell.length_b   1.000
_cell.length_c   1.000
_cell.angle_alpha   90.00
_cell.angle_beta   90.00
_cell.angle_gamma   90.00
#
_symmetry.space_group_name_H-M   'P 1'
#
loop_
_entity.id
_entity.type
_entity.pdbx_description
1 polymer ?
#
loop_
_entity_poly.entity_id
_entity_poly.type
_entity_poly.pdbx_seq_one_letter_code
_entity_poly.pdbx_strand_id
1 'polypeptide(L)'
;DLLAAVKTDVTPVSAPVGMIFYHVMSQLTIVVSNSSSAVVTGVSVGGLVPTAEIDYSMPKAAAKSGVAAAEVKACEVKPGATYRVILAPQQAALTVTVTTDDGRSHTKTLSSAQLESGRRYDMSVLVTNEEIQISLSGDIGDWEDGGSLDGSGGGDDGDDSQTLSYGGVTYRTTTVGETVWMAENLRYVPDEALLTK
;
A
#
# COMPACT_ATOMS: atom_id res chain seq x y z
N ASP A 1 1.08 3.65 -7.78
CA ASP A 1 0.03 2.65 -7.67
C ASP A 1 -1.24 3.12 -8.35
N LEU A 2 -2.11 2.19 -8.75
CA LEU A 2 -3.35 2.47 -9.44
C LEU A 2 -4.54 2.00 -8.59
N LEU A 3 -5.51 2.89 -8.44
CA LEU A 3 -6.78 2.61 -7.79
C LEU A 3 -7.87 2.47 -8.85
N ALA A 4 -8.73 1.46 -8.72
CA ALA A 4 -9.91 1.29 -9.55
C ALA A 4 -11.15 1.10 -8.69
N ALA A 5 -12.27 1.64 -9.15
CA ALA A 5 -13.57 1.47 -8.55
C ALA A 5 -14.60 1.16 -9.63
N VAL A 6 -15.55 0.29 -9.30
CA VAL A 6 -16.68 -0.05 -10.17
C VAL A 6 -17.96 0.02 -9.35
N LYS A 7 -18.96 0.69 -9.89
CA LYS A 7 -20.32 0.72 -9.34
C LYS A 7 -21.30 0.39 -10.46
N THR A 8 -21.99 -0.73 -10.34
CA THR A 8 -23.03 -1.16 -11.27
C THR A 8 -24.41 -0.73 -10.76
N ASP A 9 -25.41 -0.81 -11.63
CA ASP A 9 -26.82 -0.58 -11.29
C ASP A 9 -27.11 0.81 -10.71
N VAL A 10 -26.36 1.82 -11.18
CA VAL A 10 -26.59 3.21 -10.79
C VAL A 10 -27.76 3.77 -11.59
N THR A 11 -28.85 4.09 -10.90
CA THR A 11 -29.97 4.85 -11.47
C THR A 11 -29.74 6.35 -11.29
N PRO A 12 -30.24 7.21 -12.19
CA PRO A 12 -30.17 8.64 -12.00
C PRO A 12 -30.86 9.05 -10.69
N VAL A 13 -30.07 9.55 -9.75
CA VAL A 13 -30.54 10.00 -8.42
C VAL A 13 -29.92 11.36 -8.12
N SER A 14 -30.58 12.15 -7.28
CA SER A 14 -30.08 13.45 -6.82
C SER A 14 -29.04 13.32 -5.70
N ALA A 15 -28.84 12.13 -5.16
CA ALA A 15 -27.87 11.86 -4.09
C ALA A 15 -26.48 11.50 -4.65
N PRO A 16 -25.39 11.80 -3.93
CA PRO A 16 -24.04 11.35 -4.31
C PRO A 16 -23.96 9.84 -4.43
N VAL A 17 -23.19 9.35 -5.41
CA VAL A 17 -22.90 7.92 -5.60
C VAL A 17 -21.63 7.59 -4.82
N GLY A 18 -21.75 6.76 -3.77
CA GLY A 18 -20.60 6.23 -3.04
C GLY A 18 -19.82 5.24 -3.91
N MET A 19 -18.50 5.41 -4.00
CA MET A 19 -17.58 4.49 -4.69
C MET A 19 -16.49 4.02 -3.74
N ILE A 20 -16.17 2.72 -3.81
CA ILE A 20 -15.03 2.14 -3.09
C ILE A 20 -13.91 1.92 -4.10
N PHE A 21 -12.73 2.43 -3.79
CA PHE A 21 -11.55 2.28 -4.62
C PHE A 21 -10.65 1.17 -4.07
N TYR A 22 -10.19 0.31 -4.97
CA TYR A 22 -9.30 -0.80 -4.66
C TYR A 22 -7.94 -0.59 -5.31
N HIS A 23 -6.88 -0.97 -4.61
CA HIS A 23 -5.57 -1.13 -5.22
C HIS A 23 -5.62 -2.30 -6.20
N VAL A 24 -5.18 -2.12 -7.43
CA VAL A 24 -5.24 -3.17 -8.45
C VAL A 24 -3.87 -3.68 -8.88
N MET A 25 -2.81 -3.01 -8.48
CA MET A 25 -1.44 -3.47 -8.70
C MET A 25 -0.95 -4.31 -7.52
N SER A 26 0.18 -4.98 -7.67
CA SER A 26 0.91 -5.64 -6.57
C SER A 26 1.99 -4.71 -6.04
N GLN A 27 2.15 -4.63 -4.73
CA GLN A 27 3.25 -3.89 -4.11
C GLN A 27 4.27 -4.87 -3.52
N LEU A 28 5.55 -4.66 -3.78
CA LEU A 28 6.64 -5.37 -3.12
C LEU A 28 7.48 -4.38 -2.32
N THR A 29 7.61 -4.61 -1.02
CA THR A 29 8.53 -3.91 -0.14
C THR A 29 9.75 -4.80 0.09
N ILE A 30 10.94 -4.26 -0.13
CA ILE A 30 12.22 -4.99 0.01
C ILE A 30 12.99 -4.35 1.16
N VAL A 31 13.19 -5.12 2.22
CA VAL A 31 14.01 -4.72 3.37
C VAL A 31 15.38 -5.32 3.20
N VAL A 32 16.39 -4.46 3.08
CA VAL A 32 17.79 -4.85 2.91
C VAL A 32 18.53 -4.76 4.25
N SER A 33 19.06 -5.89 4.69
CA SER A 33 20.03 -5.96 5.78
C SER A 33 21.42 -6.12 5.16
N ASN A 34 22.29 -5.16 5.38
CA ASN A 34 23.64 -5.15 4.79
C ASN A 34 24.68 -5.48 5.87
N SER A 35 25.33 -6.60 5.72
CA SER A 35 26.49 -7.02 6.52
C SER A 35 27.81 -7.02 5.74
N SER A 36 27.77 -6.48 4.50
CA SER A 36 28.98 -6.26 3.71
C SER A 36 29.69 -4.97 4.11
N SER A 37 30.92 -4.77 3.61
CA SER A 37 31.68 -3.52 3.79
C SER A 37 31.26 -2.40 2.84
N ALA A 38 30.50 -2.71 1.79
CA ALA A 38 30.05 -1.77 0.77
C ALA A 38 28.67 -1.19 1.09
N VAL A 39 28.33 -0.02 0.56
CA VAL A 39 27.04 0.64 0.75
C VAL A 39 26.08 0.23 -0.38
N VAL A 40 24.85 -0.12 -0.03
CA VAL A 40 23.80 -0.41 -1.02
C VAL A 40 23.35 0.89 -1.68
N THR A 41 23.45 0.96 -3.01
CA THR A 41 23.12 2.13 -3.82
C THR A 41 21.85 1.97 -4.63
N GLY A 42 21.33 0.74 -4.74
CA GLY A 42 20.09 0.50 -5.45
C GLY A 42 19.63 -0.94 -5.41
N VAL A 43 18.34 -1.11 -5.66
CA VAL A 43 17.69 -2.41 -5.79
C VAL A 43 16.82 -2.38 -7.04
N SER A 44 16.86 -3.45 -7.83
CA SER A 44 15.97 -3.66 -8.94
C SER A 44 15.37 -5.07 -8.95
N VAL A 45 14.25 -5.22 -9.64
CA VAL A 45 13.49 -6.45 -9.73
C VAL A 45 13.27 -6.77 -11.20
N GLY A 46 13.71 -7.93 -11.63
CA GLY A 46 13.63 -8.41 -13.00
C GLY A 46 12.83 -9.70 -13.15
N GLY A 47 12.69 -10.15 -14.40
CA GLY A 47 11.93 -11.35 -14.76
C GLY A 47 10.42 -11.13 -14.82
N LEU A 48 9.95 -9.89 -14.73
CA LEU A 48 8.56 -9.50 -14.67
C LEU A 48 8.14 -8.67 -15.89
N VAL A 49 6.91 -8.87 -16.34
CA VAL A 49 6.28 -7.98 -17.33
C VAL A 49 5.93 -6.66 -16.63
N PRO A 50 6.46 -5.51 -17.08
CA PRO A 50 6.30 -4.24 -16.39
C PRO A 50 4.96 -3.55 -16.66
N THR A 51 4.18 -4.03 -17.61
CA THR A 51 2.91 -3.42 -18.05
C THR A 51 1.74 -4.26 -17.60
N ALA A 52 0.72 -3.61 -17.05
CA ALA A 52 -0.54 -4.24 -16.66
C ALA A 52 -1.68 -3.91 -17.63
N GLU A 53 -2.62 -4.83 -17.75
CA GLU A 53 -3.97 -4.62 -18.27
C GLU A 53 -4.95 -4.63 -17.11
N ILE A 54 -5.97 -3.77 -17.18
CA ILE A 54 -6.94 -3.61 -16.11
C ILE A 54 -8.32 -4.01 -16.63
N ASP A 55 -8.98 -4.90 -15.90
CA ASP A 55 -10.38 -5.21 -16.12
C ASP A 55 -11.24 -4.27 -15.27
N TYR A 56 -11.91 -3.32 -15.93
CA TYR A 56 -12.80 -2.38 -15.25
C TYR A 56 -14.18 -2.96 -14.92
N SER A 57 -14.49 -4.17 -15.38
CA SER A 57 -15.72 -4.88 -14.96
C SER A 57 -15.56 -5.48 -13.57
N MET A 58 -14.32 -5.84 -13.23
CA MET A 58 -13.88 -6.25 -11.89
C MET A 58 -12.59 -5.47 -11.61
N PRO A 59 -12.49 -4.68 -10.53
CA PRO A 59 -11.31 -3.85 -10.30
C PRO A 59 -10.06 -4.70 -10.01
N LYS A 60 -9.54 -5.34 -11.04
CA LYS A 60 -8.35 -6.21 -11.02
C LYS A 60 -7.43 -5.87 -12.17
N ALA A 61 -6.15 -6.07 -11.93
CA ALA A 61 -5.11 -5.99 -12.95
C ALA A 61 -4.44 -7.34 -13.15
N ALA A 62 -3.84 -7.51 -14.31
CA ALA A 62 -2.95 -8.63 -14.64
C ALA A 62 -1.82 -8.12 -15.53
N ALA A 63 -0.71 -8.87 -15.60
CA ALA A 63 0.36 -8.56 -16.54
C ALA A 63 -0.14 -8.64 -17.99
N LYS A 64 0.25 -7.65 -18.80
CA LYS A 64 -0.15 -7.58 -20.20
C LYS A 64 0.49 -8.70 -21.02
N SER A 65 -0.33 -9.46 -21.73
CA SER A 65 0.14 -10.53 -22.60
C SER A 65 0.95 -10.01 -23.78
N GLY A 66 1.96 -10.78 -24.23
CA GLY A 66 2.81 -10.41 -25.38
C GLY A 66 3.83 -9.31 -25.10
N VAL A 67 3.97 -8.84 -23.89
CA VAL A 67 5.02 -7.89 -23.48
C VAL A 67 6.20 -8.65 -22.88
N ALA A 68 7.41 -8.29 -23.28
CA ALA A 68 8.62 -8.92 -22.75
C ALA A 68 8.85 -8.54 -21.28
N ALA A 69 9.41 -9.49 -20.52
CA ALA A 69 9.88 -9.22 -19.16
C ALA A 69 11.02 -8.20 -19.20
N ALA A 70 11.06 -7.34 -18.19
CA ALA A 70 12.07 -6.31 -18.04
C ALA A 70 12.49 -6.17 -16.58
N GLU A 71 13.52 -5.38 -16.35
CA GLU A 71 13.98 -5.00 -15.02
C GLU A 71 13.32 -3.68 -14.61
N VAL A 72 12.81 -3.62 -13.38
CA VAL A 72 12.18 -2.45 -12.80
C VAL A 72 12.99 -2.00 -11.60
N LYS A 73 13.41 -0.75 -11.58
CA LYS A 73 14.13 -0.17 -10.44
C LYS A 73 13.15 0.10 -9.28
N ALA A 74 13.49 -0.38 -8.10
CA ALA A 74 12.73 -0.09 -6.90
C ALA A 74 13.02 1.34 -6.39
N CYS A 75 11.98 1.99 -5.88
CA CYS A 75 12.09 3.31 -5.26
C CYS A 75 12.66 3.15 -3.85
N GLU A 76 13.69 3.92 -3.54
CA GLU A 76 14.26 3.95 -2.20
C GLU A 76 13.32 4.72 -1.26
N VAL A 77 12.86 4.05 -0.20
CA VAL A 77 11.98 4.62 0.83
C VAL A 77 12.79 5.04 2.07
N LYS A 78 13.77 4.20 2.44
CA LYS A 78 14.73 4.49 3.50
C LYS A 78 16.14 4.20 2.96
N PRO A 79 17.05 5.17 3.03
CA PRO A 79 18.38 5.08 2.43
C PRO A 79 19.09 3.77 2.76
N GLY A 80 19.50 3.03 1.74
CA GLY A 80 20.23 1.78 1.81
C GLY A 80 19.51 0.60 2.48
N ALA A 81 18.28 0.79 3.00
CA ALA A 81 17.63 -0.18 3.86
C ALA A 81 16.25 -0.64 3.39
N THR A 82 15.43 0.23 2.80
CA THR A 82 14.07 -0.14 2.40
C THR A 82 13.76 0.40 1.03
N TYR A 83 13.31 -0.49 0.15
CA TYR A 83 12.93 -0.20 -1.22
C TYR A 83 11.50 -0.66 -1.47
N ARG A 84 10.81 0.00 -2.38
CA ARG A 84 9.44 -0.35 -2.76
C ARG A 84 9.27 -0.30 -4.27
N VAL A 85 8.52 -1.24 -4.81
CA VAL A 85 8.18 -1.29 -6.22
C VAL A 85 6.72 -1.71 -6.39
N ILE A 86 6.06 -1.11 -7.38
CA ILE A 86 4.71 -1.48 -7.82
C ILE A 86 4.86 -2.31 -9.08
N LEU A 87 4.22 -3.46 -9.10
CA LEU A 87 4.38 -4.49 -10.12
C LEU A 87 3.02 -4.89 -10.70
N ALA A 88 3.01 -5.27 -11.97
CA ALA A 88 1.85 -5.92 -12.57
C ALA A 88 1.59 -7.28 -11.89
N PRO A 89 0.35 -7.59 -11.50
CA PRO A 89 0.03 -8.89 -10.93
C PRO A 89 0.33 -10.02 -11.91
N GLN A 90 1.13 -11.00 -11.50
CA GLN A 90 1.56 -12.12 -12.34
C GLN A 90 2.21 -13.22 -11.52
N GLN A 91 2.30 -14.40 -12.11
CA GLN A 91 3.19 -15.46 -11.62
C GLN A 91 4.44 -15.50 -12.49
N ALA A 92 5.61 -15.35 -11.88
CA ALA A 92 6.87 -15.34 -12.62
C ALA A 92 8.06 -15.75 -11.73
N ALA A 93 9.18 -16.07 -12.36
CA ALA A 93 10.46 -16.09 -11.68
C ALA A 93 10.92 -14.64 -11.42
N LEU A 94 11.13 -14.31 -10.17
CA LEU A 94 11.47 -12.95 -9.73
C LEU A 94 12.97 -12.87 -9.44
N THR A 95 13.66 -12.02 -10.16
CA THR A 95 15.09 -11.78 -9.98
C THR A 95 15.31 -10.48 -9.25
N VAL A 96 15.97 -10.52 -8.10
CA VAL A 96 16.34 -9.33 -7.34
C VAL A 96 17.82 -9.06 -7.54
N THR A 97 18.16 -7.82 -7.90
CA THR A 97 19.52 -7.33 -8.04
C THR A 97 19.76 -6.19 -7.05
N VAL A 98 20.78 -6.33 -6.23
CA VAL A 98 21.26 -5.27 -5.31
C VAL A 98 22.59 -4.75 -5.84
N THR A 99 22.70 -3.44 -6.01
CA THR A 99 23.93 -2.76 -6.41
C THR A 99 24.58 -2.06 -5.24
N THR A 100 25.89 -2.06 -5.22
CA THR A 100 26.70 -1.45 -4.15
C THR A 100 27.64 -0.37 -4.70
N ASP A 101 28.16 0.50 -3.84
CA ASP A 101 29.00 1.64 -4.19
C ASP A 101 30.39 1.24 -4.72
N ASP A 102 30.84 0.02 -4.46
CA ASP A 102 32.05 -0.57 -5.02
C ASP A 102 31.89 -1.08 -6.47
N GLY A 103 30.70 -0.85 -7.07
CA GLY A 103 30.37 -1.24 -8.43
C GLY A 103 29.95 -2.69 -8.59
N ARG A 104 29.77 -3.44 -7.52
CA ARG A 104 29.28 -4.82 -7.58
C ARG A 104 27.77 -4.86 -7.71
N SER A 105 27.30 -5.95 -8.32
CA SER A 105 25.89 -6.29 -8.41
C SER A 105 25.70 -7.73 -7.93
N HIS A 106 24.85 -7.89 -6.93
CA HIS A 106 24.50 -9.19 -6.38
C HIS A 106 23.09 -9.54 -6.85
N THR A 107 22.93 -10.69 -7.47
CA THR A 107 21.66 -11.10 -8.07
C THR A 107 21.22 -12.45 -7.51
N LYS A 108 19.94 -12.56 -7.19
CA LYS A 108 19.29 -13.80 -6.78
C LYS A 108 17.92 -13.94 -7.43
N THR A 109 17.62 -15.16 -7.87
CA THR A 109 16.32 -15.47 -8.50
C THR A 109 15.51 -16.37 -7.61
N LEU A 110 14.26 -15.99 -7.37
CA LEU A 110 13.21 -16.84 -6.83
C LEU A 110 12.51 -17.52 -8.00
N SER A 111 12.47 -18.85 -7.99
CA SER A 111 11.97 -19.65 -9.12
C SER A 111 10.48 -19.42 -9.43
N SER A 112 9.71 -19.00 -8.46
CA SER A 112 8.29 -18.67 -8.63
C SER A 112 7.86 -17.69 -7.55
N ALA A 113 7.29 -16.57 -7.98
CA ALA A 113 6.60 -15.61 -7.11
C ALA A 113 5.18 -15.41 -7.66
N GLN A 114 4.19 -15.52 -6.79
CA GLN A 114 2.79 -15.26 -7.12
C GLN A 114 2.45 -13.84 -6.64
N LEU A 115 2.30 -12.91 -7.57
CA LEU A 115 1.92 -11.53 -7.30
C LEU A 115 0.45 -11.33 -7.69
N GLU A 116 -0.42 -11.11 -6.73
CA GLU A 116 -1.85 -10.95 -6.93
C GLU A 116 -2.27 -9.48 -6.95
N SER A 117 -3.36 -9.19 -7.66
CA SER A 117 -3.94 -7.85 -7.72
C SER A 117 -4.39 -7.38 -6.33
N GLY A 118 -4.01 -6.16 -5.96
CA GLY A 118 -4.35 -5.56 -4.67
C GLY A 118 -3.59 -6.11 -3.47
N ARG A 119 -2.52 -6.88 -3.68
CA ARG A 119 -1.75 -7.49 -2.59
C ARG A 119 -0.41 -6.80 -2.37
N ARG A 120 0.01 -6.81 -1.12
CA ARG A 120 1.33 -6.35 -0.68
C ARG A 120 2.18 -7.53 -0.22
N TYR A 121 3.44 -7.50 -0.59
CA TYR A 121 4.44 -8.52 -0.23
C TYR A 121 5.64 -7.85 0.41
N ASP A 122 6.21 -8.51 1.42
CA ASP A 122 7.45 -8.10 2.05
C ASP A 122 8.56 -9.12 1.74
N MET A 123 9.72 -8.62 1.38
CA MET A 123 10.90 -9.42 1.07
C MET A 123 12.06 -8.96 1.92
N SER A 124 12.74 -9.90 2.56
CA SER A 124 13.99 -9.63 3.27
C SER A 124 15.16 -10.08 2.42
N VAL A 125 16.14 -9.19 2.27
CA VAL A 125 17.37 -9.41 1.53
C VAL A 125 18.55 -9.19 2.47
N LEU A 126 19.38 -10.20 2.66
CA LEU A 126 20.65 -10.09 3.37
C LEU A 126 21.78 -10.00 2.36
N VAL A 127 22.54 -8.90 2.38
CA VAL A 127 23.73 -8.68 1.57
C VAL A 127 24.96 -9.00 2.40
N THR A 128 25.82 -9.87 1.89
CA THR A 128 27.13 -10.21 2.47
C THR A 128 28.24 -9.81 1.50
N ASN A 129 29.50 -9.95 1.87
CA ASN A 129 30.62 -9.68 0.97
C ASN A 129 30.73 -10.66 -0.22
N GLU A 130 30.09 -11.82 -0.14
CA GLU A 130 30.18 -12.90 -1.12
C GLU A 130 28.91 -13.06 -1.93
N GLU A 131 27.72 -12.95 -1.30
CA GLU A 131 26.43 -13.23 -1.93
C GLU A 131 25.30 -12.43 -1.33
N ILE A 132 24.12 -12.48 -1.97
CA ILE A 132 22.87 -12.08 -1.36
C ILE A 132 22.05 -13.31 -0.99
N GLN A 133 21.44 -13.26 0.18
CA GLN A 133 20.43 -14.22 0.62
C GLN A 133 19.06 -13.55 0.61
N ILE A 134 18.10 -14.19 0.01
CA ILE A 134 16.73 -13.69 -0.07
C ILE A 134 15.82 -14.65 0.68
N SER A 135 15.03 -14.12 1.60
CA SER A 135 13.87 -14.80 2.13
C SER A 135 12.63 -13.98 1.78
N LEU A 136 11.68 -14.60 1.12
CA LEU A 136 10.35 -14.05 0.92
C LEU A 136 9.52 -14.44 2.14
N SER A 137 9.27 -13.49 2.99
CA SER A 137 8.25 -13.65 4.02
C SER A 137 6.94 -13.20 3.38
N GLY A 138 6.17 -14.17 2.89
CA GLY A 138 4.83 -13.89 2.41
C GLY A 138 3.88 -13.79 3.59
N ASP A 139 3.81 -12.67 4.24
CA ASP A 139 2.58 -12.27 4.86
C ASP A 139 1.81 -11.51 3.78
N ILE A 140 0.77 -12.14 3.26
CA ILE A 140 -0.18 -11.52 2.35
C ILE A 140 -1.05 -10.63 3.22
N GLY A 141 -0.52 -9.48 3.62
CA GLY A 141 -1.37 -8.44 4.17
C GLY A 141 -2.26 -7.96 3.04
N ASP A 142 -3.56 -8.14 3.17
CA ASP A 142 -4.49 -7.32 2.40
C ASP A 142 -4.05 -5.87 2.60
N TRP A 143 -4.08 -5.09 1.56
CA TRP A 143 -4.10 -3.66 1.74
C TRP A 143 -5.37 -3.42 2.53
N GLU A 144 -5.23 -3.03 3.78
CA GLU A 144 -6.38 -2.68 4.59
C GLU A 144 -7.17 -1.66 3.81
N ASP A 145 -8.43 -1.97 3.61
CA ASP A 145 -9.40 -1.06 3.01
C ASP A 145 -9.30 0.23 3.81
N GLY A 146 -8.88 1.31 3.18
CA GLY A 146 -8.67 2.61 3.84
C GLY A 146 -9.96 3.23 4.36
N GLY A 147 -10.98 2.42 4.57
CA GLY A 147 -12.30 2.83 5.03
C GLY A 147 -13.03 3.66 3.98
N SER A 148 -14.33 3.60 4.00
CA SER A 148 -15.21 4.42 3.18
C SER A 148 -14.93 5.91 3.42
N LEU A 149 -14.53 6.65 2.41
CA LEU A 149 -14.48 8.12 2.41
C LEU A 149 -15.87 8.73 2.17
N ASP A 150 -16.94 7.96 2.40
CA ASP A 150 -18.27 8.51 2.54
C ASP A 150 -18.32 9.22 3.90
N GLY A 151 -18.55 10.45 4.01
CA GLY A 151 -18.58 11.19 5.28
C GLY A 151 -19.52 10.63 6.38
N SER A 152 -19.90 9.36 6.30
CA SER A 152 -20.54 8.53 7.30
C SER A 152 -19.54 7.46 7.75
N GLY A 153 -18.66 7.81 8.69
CA GLY A 153 -17.71 6.90 9.28
C GLY A 153 -18.39 5.69 9.92
N GLY A 154 -18.24 4.54 9.31
CA GLY A 154 -18.59 3.23 9.82
C GLY A 154 -17.44 2.27 9.52
N GLY A 155 -16.38 2.32 10.31
CA GLY A 155 -15.40 1.27 10.46
C GLY A 155 -15.69 0.57 11.76
N ASP A 156 -16.10 -0.67 11.69
CA ASP A 156 -16.21 -1.58 12.81
C ASP A 156 -14.83 -2.21 13.02
N ASP A 157 -14.04 -1.59 13.87
CA ASP A 157 -12.88 -2.22 14.47
C ASP A 157 -12.98 -2.02 15.99
N GLY A 158 -13.22 -3.14 16.68
CA GLY A 158 -12.98 -3.42 18.10
C GLY A 158 -13.22 -2.24 19.05
N ASP A 159 -14.45 -2.07 19.47
CA ASP A 159 -14.93 -1.50 20.73
C ASP A 159 -13.86 -0.80 21.60
N ASP A 160 -13.47 0.40 21.17
CA ASP A 160 -12.93 1.45 22.03
C ASP A 160 -13.48 2.81 21.60
N SER A 161 -14.74 2.84 21.13
CA SER A 161 -15.46 4.06 20.76
C SER A 161 -15.78 4.89 22.00
N GLN A 162 -14.78 5.62 22.48
CA GLN A 162 -15.01 6.69 23.43
C GLN A 162 -15.79 7.80 22.71
N THR A 163 -16.84 8.24 23.32
CA THR A 163 -17.63 9.37 22.82
C THR A 163 -17.48 10.55 23.76
N LEU A 164 -17.43 11.75 23.19
CA LEU A 164 -17.44 13.02 23.91
C LEU A 164 -18.74 13.75 23.63
N SER A 165 -19.46 14.13 24.67
CA SER A 165 -20.62 15.01 24.51
C SER A 165 -20.22 16.46 24.76
N TYR A 166 -20.49 17.32 23.76
CA TYR A 166 -20.23 18.75 23.84
C TYR A 166 -21.41 19.55 23.27
N GLY A 167 -21.96 20.47 24.02
CA GLY A 167 -23.10 21.30 23.59
C GLY A 167 -24.36 20.49 23.25
N GLY A 168 -24.57 19.33 23.89
CA GLY A 168 -25.71 18.45 23.61
C GLY A 168 -25.55 17.58 22.37
N VAL A 169 -24.38 17.62 21.68
CA VAL A 169 -24.03 16.79 20.53
C VAL A 169 -22.99 15.76 20.98
N THR A 170 -23.20 14.50 20.60
CA THR A 170 -22.24 13.42 20.84
C THR A 170 -21.30 13.30 19.66
N TYR A 171 -20.02 13.24 19.94
CA TYR A 171 -18.93 13.12 18.97
C TYR A 171 -18.14 11.84 19.24
N ARG A 172 -17.72 11.18 18.17
CA ARG A 172 -16.76 10.09 18.29
C ARG A 172 -15.37 10.64 18.57
N THR A 173 -14.61 9.90 19.36
CA THR A 173 -13.22 10.23 19.66
C THR A 173 -12.31 9.07 19.29
N THR A 174 -11.05 9.37 19.06
CA THR A 174 -9.98 8.40 18.85
C THR A 174 -8.80 8.76 19.73
N THR A 175 -8.07 7.76 20.19
CA THR A 175 -6.86 7.95 21.01
C THR A 175 -5.62 7.85 20.13
N VAL A 176 -4.79 8.89 20.16
CA VAL A 176 -3.50 8.88 19.50
C VAL A 176 -2.41 9.09 20.56
N GLY A 177 -1.68 8.04 20.85
CA GLY A 177 -0.77 8.00 21.99
C GLY A 177 -1.55 8.07 23.31
N GLU A 178 -1.27 9.09 24.14
CA GLU A 178 -1.99 9.34 25.42
C GLU A 178 -3.07 10.42 25.30
N THR A 179 -3.35 10.92 24.10
CA THR A 179 -4.27 12.03 23.87
C THR A 179 -5.52 11.58 23.12
N VAL A 180 -6.69 11.96 23.64
CA VAL A 180 -7.98 11.70 23.01
C VAL A 180 -8.32 12.87 22.07
N TRP A 181 -8.62 12.55 20.81
CA TRP A 181 -8.96 13.49 19.75
C TRP A 181 -10.39 13.30 19.28
N MET A 182 -11.03 14.37 18.81
CA MET A 182 -12.29 14.24 18.10
C MET A 182 -12.05 13.57 16.74
N ALA A 183 -12.78 12.49 16.45
CA ALA A 183 -12.71 11.76 15.19
C ALA A 183 -13.63 12.35 14.11
N GLU A 184 -14.33 13.43 14.40
CA GLU A 184 -15.28 14.09 13.50
C GLU A 184 -15.32 15.60 13.73
N ASN A 185 -15.84 16.35 12.75
CA ASN A 185 -15.93 17.80 12.82
C ASN A 185 -16.91 18.26 13.90
N LEU A 186 -16.58 19.38 14.58
CA LEU A 186 -17.45 20.02 15.55
C LEU A 186 -18.75 20.49 14.87
N ARG A 187 -19.89 19.97 15.33
CA ARG A 187 -21.24 20.29 14.82
C ARG A 187 -22.05 21.18 15.78
N TYR A 188 -21.47 21.51 16.92
CA TYR A 188 -22.10 22.39 17.90
C TYR A 188 -22.17 23.82 17.32
N VAL A 189 -23.37 24.37 17.32
CA VAL A 189 -23.64 25.78 16.99
C VAL A 189 -23.99 26.47 18.29
N PRO A 190 -23.18 27.42 18.79
CA PRO A 190 -23.51 28.20 19.98
C PRO A 190 -24.79 29.01 19.76
N ASP A 191 -25.64 29.14 20.80
CA ASP A 191 -26.74 30.08 20.75
C ASP A 191 -26.23 31.50 20.47
N GLU A 192 -26.93 32.23 19.58
CA GLU A 192 -26.55 33.60 19.21
C GLU A 192 -26.41 34.54 20.44
N ALA A 193 -27.08 34.22 21.54
CA ALA A 193 -26.97 34.97 22.78
C ALA A 193 -25.58 34.92 23.44
N LEU A 194 -24.72 34.00 23.08
CA LEU A 194 -23.35 33.88 23.60
C LEU A 194 -22.31 34.59 22.72
N LEU A 195 -22.68 35.08 21.53
CA LEU A 195 -21.80 35.76 20.60
C LEU A 195 -21.79 37.28 20.75
N THR A 196 -22.60 37.84 21.70
CA THR A 196 -22.68 39.27 21.96
C THR A 196 -22.14 39.61 23.36
N LYS A 197 -20.84 39.44 23.55
CA LYS A 197 -20.06 40.07 24.62
C LYS A 197 -18.69 40.45 24.16
#